data_4be3f69d469883b224cce1a3d6f381b7
#
_entry.id   4be3f69d469883b224cce1a3d6f381b7
#
_cell.length_a   1.000
_cell.length_b   1.000
_cell.length_c   1.000
_cell.angle_alpha   90.00
_cell.angle_beta   90.00
_cell.angle_gamma   90.00
#
_symmetry.space_group_name_H-M   'P 1'
#
loop_
_entity.id
_entity.type
_entity.pdbx_description
1 polymer ?
#
loop_
_entity_poly.entity_id
_entity_poly.type
_entity_poly.pdbx_seq_one_letter_code
_entity_poly.pdbx_strand_id
1 'polypeptide(L)'
;MQYLTLNDGNKMPILGYGVYQVEPAEAQRCVEDAIGVGYRLIDTAQAYYNEEGVGAAVKTAIAGGVKREELFITTKLWISDVSEERALKAFDASMKKLGLDYLDLYLIHQPYSDTYGAWRAMSRLKKKGGGVASAVSALATLMRVKLWILR
;
A
#
# COMPACT_ATOMS: atom_id res chain seq x y z
N MET A 1 -6.00 -0.92 -19.48
CA MET A 1 -5.60 -1.52 -18.18
C MET A 1 -6.61 -2.60 -17.81
N GLN A 2 -6.15 -3.78 -17.36
CA GLN A 2 -7.01 -4.83 -16.82
C GLN A 2 -7.07 -4.72 -15.30
N TYR A 3 -8.19 -5.10 -14.70
CA TYR A 3 -8.43 -4.97 -13.26
C TYR A 3 -8.90 -6.28 -12.66
N LEU A 4 -8.50 -6.52 -11.41
CA LEU A 4 -9.02 -7.55 -10.53
C LEU A 4 -10.02 -6.88 -9.57
N THR A 5 -11.17 -7.49 -9.36
CA THR A 5 -12.12 -7.02 -8.32
C THR A 5 -11.77 -7.68 -7.00
N LEU A 6 -11.46 -6.86 -5.99
CA LEU A 6 -11.20 -7.31 -4.62
C LEU A 6 -12.50 -7.75 -3.94
N ASN A 7 -12.39 -8.44 -2.80
CA ASN A 7 -13.53 -8.97 -2.04
C ASN A 7 -14.49 -7.89 -1.49
N ASP A 8 -14.05 -6.65 -1.45
CA ASP A 8 -14.84 -5.48 -1.03
C ASP A 8 -15.39 -4.66 -2.22
N GLY A 9 -15.23 -5.16 -3.44
CA GLY A 9 -15.72 -4.52 -4.67
C GLY A 9 -14.75 -3.52 -5.31
N ASN A 10 -13.67 -3.15 -4.65
CA ASN A 10 -12.68 -2.25 -5.21
C ASN A 10 -11.91 -2.89 -6.38
N LYS A 11 -11.57 -2.10 -7.38
CA LYS A 11 -10.86 -2.55 -8.57
C LYS A 11 -9.38 -2.25 -8.46
N MET A 12 -8.56 -3.29 -8.47
CA MET A 12 -7.09 -3.20 -8.45
C MET A 12 -6.53 -3.46 -9.86
N PRO A 13 -5.67 -2.57 -10.39
CA PRO A 13 -4.95 -2.89 -11.63
C PRO A 13 -4.12 -4.17 -11.47
N ILE A 14 -4.13 -5.06 -12.47
CA ILE A 14 -3.34 -6.30 -12.41
C ILE A 14 -1.84 -6.07 -12.68
N LEU A 15 -1.51 -4.95 -13.31
CA LEU A 15 -0.13 -4.54 -13.58
C LEU A 15 0.20 -3.34 -12.71
N GLY A 16 1.25 -3.47 -11.90
CA GLY A 16 1.73 -2.44 -10.99
C GLY A 16 3.23 -2.19 -11.12
N TYR A 17 3.67 -1.05 -10.64
CA TYR A 17 5.06 -0.68 -10.51
C TYR A 17 5.48 -0.74 -9.04
N GLY A 18 6.47 -1.60 -8.73
CA GLY A 18 7.02 -1.76 -7.38
C GLY A 18 8.33 -1.00 -7.22
N VAL A 19 8.51 -0.34 -6.08
CA VAL A 19 9.70 0.47 -5.79
C VAL A 19 10.67 -0.20 -4.80
N TYR A 20 10.62 -1.52 -4.66
CA TYR A 20 11.61 -2.24 -3.85
C TYR A 20 13.01 -2.03 -4.44
N GLN A 21 13.99 -1.72 -3.58
CA GLN A 21 15.39 -1.40 -3.96
C GLN A 21 15.55 -0.15 -4.87
N VAL A 22 14.51 0.66 -5.04
CA VAL A 22 14.67 1.99 -5.63
C VAL A 22 15.14 2.93 -4.52
N GLU A 23 16.28 3.58 -4.73
CA GLU A 23 16.84 4.53 -3.77
C GLU A 23 15.85 5.66 -3.46
N PRO A 24 15.76 6.13 -2.19
CA PRO A 24 14.83 7.18 -1.82
C PRO A 24 14.92 8.45 -2.69
N ALA A 25 16.13 8.83 -3.09
CA ALA A 25 16.38 9.99 -3.94
C ALA A 25 15.84 9.83 -5.37
N GLU A 26 15.71 8.61 -5.86
CA GLU A 26 15.23 8.28 -7.21
C GLU A 26 13.74 7.93 -7.25
N ALA A 27 13.15 7.62 -6.08
CA ALA A 27 11.80 7.07 -6.00
C ALA A 27 10.76 7.97 -6.65
N GLN A 28 10.84 9.28 -6.44
CA GLN A 28 9.91 10.23 -7.04
C GLN A 28 9.97 10.16 -8.57
N ARG A 29 11.15 10.31 -9.15
CA ARG A 29 11.35 10.29 -10.61
C ARG A 29 10.86 8.96 -11.21
N CYS A 30 11.25 7.82 -10.63
CA CYS A 30 10.87 6.51 -11.13
C CYS A 30 9.34 6.30 -11.12
N VAL A 31 8.65 6.79 -10.10
CA VAL A 31 7.18 6.68 -10.00
C VAL A 31 6.49 7.64 -10.97
N GLU A 32 7.01 8.85 -11.15
CA GLU A 32 6.51 9.81 -12.16
C GLU A 32 6.63 9.23 -13.57
N ASP A 33 7.78 8.64 -13.91
CA ASP A 33 8.00 7.94 -15.18
C ASP A 33 6.99 6.79 -15.36
N ALA A 34 6.81 5.97 -14.32
CA ALA A 34 5.87 4.86 -14.35
C ALA A 34 4.42 5.32 -14.58
N ILE A 35 3.97 6.36 -13.87
CA ILE A 35 2.63 6.93 -14.07
C ILE A 35 2.51 7.54 -15.47
N GLY A 36 3.55 8.20 -15.96
CA GLY A 36 3.62 8.80 -17.30
C GLY A 36 3.44 7.80 -18.43
N VAL A 37 3.99 6.57 -18.27
CA VAL A 37 3.80 5.49 -19.27
C VAL A 37 2.55 4.65 -19.03
N GLY A 38 1.70 5.02 -18.06
CA GLY A 38 0.37 4.46 -17.89
C GLY A 38 0.20 3.47 -16.72
N TYR A 39 1.20 3.25 -15.87
CA TYR A 39 0.97 2.51 -14.61
C TYR A 39 -0.01 3.29 -13.72
N ARG A 40 -0.86 2.56 -13.01
CA ARG A 40 -1.85 3.13 -12.09
C ARG A 40 -1.80 2.47 -10.71
N LEU A 41 -1.14 1.32 -10.57
CA LEU A 41 -0.83 0.71 -9.28
C LEU A 41 0.64 0.96 -8.95
N ILE A 42 0.89 1.56 -7.77
CA ILE A 42 2.23 1.79 -7.22
C ILE A 42 2.33 1.04 -5.89
N ASP A 43 3.37 0.22 -5.77
CA ASP A 43 3.60 -0.63 -4.60
C ASP A 43 4.88 -0.23 -3.89
N THR A 44 4.75 0.28 -2.66
CA THR A 44 5.84 0.58 -1.74
C THR A 44 5.67 -0.19 -0.43
N ALA A 45 6.52 0.06 0.55
CA ALA A 45 6.45 -0.46 1.90
C ALA A 45 7.19 0.43 2.90
N GLN A 46 6.78 0.39 4.17
CA GLN A 46 7.49 1.04 5.28
C GLN A 46 9.00 0.72 5.28
N ALA A 47 9.35 -0.55 5.01
CA ALA A 47 10.73 -1.03 5.00
C ALA A 47 11.56 -0.60 3.78
N TYR A 48 10.95 0.03 2.77
CA TYR A 48 11.70 0.49 1.60
C TYR A 48 12.26 1.91 1.79
N TYR A 49 11.82 2.62 2.83
CA TYR A 49 12.27 3.98 3.18
C TYR A 49 12.10 5.03 2.08
N ASN A 50 11.23 4.77 1.10
CA ASN A 50 11.01 5.64 -0.06
C ASN A 50 9.55 6.12 -0.20
N GLU A 51 8.73 5.97 0.84
CA GLU A 51 7.32 6.38 0.84
C GLU A 51 7.16 7.89 0.56
N GLU A 52 8.08 8.75 1.02
CA GLU A 52 8.03 10.21 0.77
C GLU A 52 8.19 10.52 -0.72
N GLY A 53 9.10 9.83 -1.42
CA GLY A 53 9.28 9.97 -2.87
C GLY A 53 8.06 9.49 -3.66
N VAL A 54 7.44 8.38 -3.23
CA VAL A 54 6.18 7.88 -3.82
C VAL A 54 5.07 8.92 -3.65
N GLY A 55 4.92 9.47 -2.44
CA GLY A 55 3.91 10.50 -2.15
C GLY A 55 4.12 11.78 -2.98
N ALA A 56 5.36 12.23 -3.12
CA ALA A 56 5.70 13.38 -3.96
C ALA A 56 5.32 13.14 -5.44
N ALA A 57 5.63 11.96 -5.98
CA ALA A 57 5.26 11.59 -7.35
C ALA A 57 3.74 11.55 -7.56
N VAL A 58 2.99 10.96 -6.61
CA VAL A 58 1.52 10.95 -6.66
C VAL A 58 0.97 12.38 -6.68
N LYS A 59 1.51 13.27 -5.83
CA LYS A 59 1.12 14.67 -5.79
C LYS A 59 1.40 15.38 -7.13
N THR A 60 2.57 15.14 -7.72
CA THR A 60 2.93 15.69 -9.05
C THR A 60 1.96 15.19 -10.12
N ALA A 61 1.65 13.88 -10.12
CA ALA A 61 0.72 13.31 -11.09
C ALA A 61 -0.69 13.90 -10.97
N ILE A 62 -1.19 14.12 -9.73
CA ILE A 62 -2.49 14.78 -9.50
C ILE A 62 -2.47 16.23 -9.99
N ALA A 63 -1.41 16.97 -9.70
CA ALA A 63 -1.24 18.33 -10.23
C ALA A 63 -1.17 18.38 -11.76
N GLY A 64 -0.66 17.32 -12.38
CA GLY A 64 -0.63 17.09 -13.84
C GLY A 64 -1.95 16.61 -14.45
N GLY A 65 -3.03 16.45 -13.65
CA GLY A 65 -4.37 16.11 -14.13
C GLY A 65 -4.77 14.65 -13.98
N VAL A 66 -3.92 13.78 -13.41
CA VAL A 66 -4.32 12.39 -13.05
C VAL A 66 -5.22 12.48 -11.81
N LYS A 67 -6.39 11.87 -11.85
CA LYS A 67 -7.27 11.86 -10.69
C LYS A 67 -6.77 10.87 -9.63
N ARG A 68 -6.87 11.24 -8.33
CA ARG A 68 -6.44 10.37 -7.22
C ARG A 68 -7.10 8.99 -7.27
N GLU A 69 -8.38 8.93 -7.61
CA GLU A 69 -9.15 7.69 -7.72
C GLU A 69 -8.76 6.79 -8.92
N GLU A 70 -7.95 7.30 -9.85
CA GLU A 70 -7.36 6.49 -10.91
C GLU A 70 -6.10 5.76 -10.46
N LEU A 71 -5.49 6.22 -9.36
CA LEU A 71 -4.27 5.64 -8.80
C LEU A 71 -4.62 4.64 -7.71
N PHE A 72 -3.91 3.52 -7.68
CA PHE A 72 -4.00 2.48 -6.65
C PHE A 72 -2.67 2.41 -5.91
N ILE A 73 -2.64 2.92 -4.68
CA ILE A 73 -1.41 3.05 -3.89
C ILE A 73 -1.41 2.01 -2.78
N THR A 74 -0.36 1.21 -2.74
CA THR A 74 -0.15 0.15 -1.75
C THR A 74 1.07 0.46 -0.90
N THR A 75 0.95 0.32 0.42
CA THR A 75 2.11 0.20 1.31
C THR A 75 1.94 -0.96 2.28
N LYS A 76 2.98 -1.29 3.05
CA LYS A 76 3.03 -2.51 3.86
C LYS A 76 3.58 -2.22 5.26
N LEU A 77 2.92 -2.78 6.26
CA LEU A 77 3.35 -2.79 7.65
C LEU A 77 4.58 -3.68 7.82
N TRP A 78 5.65 -3.15 8.41
CA TRP A 78 6.84 -3.95 8.68
C TRP A 78 6.70 -4.81 9.93
N ILE A 79 7.51 -5.87 10.01
CA ILE A 79 7.45 -6.90 11.08
C ILE A 79 7.72 -6.35 12.48
N SER A 80 8.45 -5.25 12.62
CA SER A 80 8.69 -4.62 13.92
C SER A 80 7.43 -4.04 14.55
N ASP A 81 6.40 -3.76 13.74
CA ASP A 81 5.23 -3.00 14.14
C ASP A 81 3.91 -3.79 14.12
N VAL A 82 3.98 -5.11 14.09
CA VAL A 82 2.80 -6.02 13.94
C VAL A 82 1.96 -6.23 15.21
N SER A 83 2.03 -5.42 16.26
CA SER A 83 1.00 -5.41 17.30
C SER A 83 -0.12 -4.45 16.94
N GLU A 84 -1.32 -4.60 17.54
CA GLU A 84 -2.47 -3.74 17.20
C GLU A 84 -2.15 -2.25 17.39
N GLU A 85 -1.55 -1.88 18.53
CA GLU A 85 -1.21 -0.49 18.81
C GLU A 85 -0.10 0.05 17.90
N ARG A 86 0.97 -0.74 17.70
CA ARG A 86 2.09 -0.31 16.84
C ARG A 86 1.68 -0.21 15.38
N ALA A 87 0.84 -1.13 14.90
CA ALA A 87 0.34 -1.10 13.53
C ALA A 87 -0.48 0.16 13.23
N LEU A 88 -1.27 0.66 14.19
CA LEU A 88 -1.98 1.94 14.03
C LEU A 88 -1.01 3.11 13.92
N LYS A 89 0.00 3.18 14.81
CA LYS A 89 1.03 4.23 14.76
C LYS A 89 1.87 4.17 13.47
N ALA A 90 2.22 2.96 13.04
CA ALA A 90 2.96 2.75 11.79
C ALA A 90 2.16 3.18 10.57
N PHE A 91 0.84 2.92 10.55
CA PHE A 91 -0.06 3.41 9.51
C PHE A 91 -0.06 4.93 9.44
N ASP A 92 -0.25 5.61 10.58
CA ASP A 92 -0.23 7.09 10.64
C ASP A 92 1.11 7.66 10.14
N ALA A 93 2.23 7.00 10.48
CA ALA A 93 3.55 7.39 10.00
C ALA A 93 3.70 7.23 8.49
N SER A 94 3.23 6.12 7.92
CA SER A 94 3.21 5.89 6.48
C SER A 94 2.32 6.89 5.75
N MET A 95 1.13 7.17 6.26
CA MET A 95 0.21 8.17 5.68
C MET A 95 0.83 9.57 5.66
N LYS A 96 1.53 9.94 6.73
CA LYS A 96 2.25 11.23 6.81
C LYS A 96 3.37 11.32 5.77
N LYS A 97 4.15 10.24 5.57
CA LYS A 97 5.22 10.21 4.56
C LYS A 97 4.66 10.26 3.14
N LEU A 98 3.62 9.49 2.87
CA LEU A 98 2.95 9.47 1.58
C LEU A 98 2.20 10.79 1.30
N GLY A 99 1.78 11.51 2.34
CA GLY A 99 1.01 12.75 2.20
C GLY A 99 -0.33 12.56 1.51
N LEU A 100 -0.98 11.41 1.76
CA LEU A 100 -2.25 11.01 1.15
C LEU A 100 -3.37 11.03 2.20
N ASP A 101 -4.61 11.24 1.74
CA ASP A 101 -5.80 11.18 2.58
C ASP A 101 -6.27 9.73 2.81
N TYR A 102 -5.95 8.82 1.88
CA TYR A 102 -6.27 7.40 1.99
C TYR A 102 -5.28 6.53 1.20
N LEU A 103 -5.20 5.26 1.61
CA LEU A 103 -4.56 4.18 0.87
C LEU A 103 -5.60 3.30 0.19
N ASP A 104 -5.25 2.77 -0.99
CA ASP A 104 -6.08 1.78 -1.66
C ASP A 104 -5.88 0.40 -1.05
N LEU A 105 -4.67 0.06 -0.64
CA LEU A 105 -4.35 -1.22 -0.03
C LEU A 105 -3.26 -1.09 1.05
N TYR A 106 -3.51 -1.66 2.23
CA TYR A 106 -2.53 -1.79 3.30
C TYR A 106 -2.28 -3.26 3.60
N LEU A 107 -1.02 -3.71 3.51
CA LEU A 107 -0.64 -5.12 3.64
C LEU A 107 0.18 -5.36 4.90
N ILE A 108 0.08 -6.56 5.46
CA ILE A 108 1.09 -7.11 6.39
C ILE A 108 2.24 -7.63 5.53
N HIS A 109 3.43 -7.01 5.64
CA HIS A 109 4.57 -7.31 4.76
C HIS A 109 5.03 -8.76 4.91
N GLN A 110 5.13 -9.22 6.17
CA GLN A 110 5.49 -10.59 6.50
C GLN A 110 4.69 -11.04 7.74
N PRO A 111 4.09 -12.23 7.75
CA PRO A 111 3.19 -12.68 8.80
C PRO A 111 3.94 -13.29 10.00
N TYR A 112 4.91 -12.56 10.52
CA TYR A 112 5.63 -12.95 11.72
C TYR A 112 5.12 -12.19 12.94
N SER A 113 5.31 -12.77 14.15
CA SER A 113 4.90 -12.17 15.43
C SER A 113 3.37 -12.02 15.55
N ASP A 114 2.86 -10.93 16.15
CA ASP A 114 1.42 -10.71 16.40
C ASP A 114 0.64 -10.28 15.13
N THR A 115 0.62 -11.15 14.14
CA THR A 115 -0.12 -10.94 12.89
C THR A 115 -1.61 -10.67 13.12
N TYR A 116 -2.21 -11.31 14.12
CA TYR A 116 -3.63 -11.08 14.46
C TYR A 116 -3.86 -9.71 15.07
N GLY A 117 -2.90 -9.17 15.84
CA GLY A 117 -2.94 -7.78 16.31
C GLY A 117 -2.90 -6.79 15.15
N ALA A 118 -1.97 -6.98 14.21
CA ALA A 118 -1.91 -6.19 12.99
C ALA A 118 -3.21 -6.26 12.19
N TRP A 119 -3.81 -7.45 12.07
CA TRP A 119 -5.09 -7.64 11.38
C TRP A 119 -6.23 -6.89 12.07
N ARG A 120 -6.30 -6.90 13.41
CA ARG A 120 -7.31 -6.11 14.14
C ARG A 120 -7.14 -4.61 13.88
N ALA A 121 -5.90 -4.10 13.88
CA ALA A 121 -5.61 -2.71 13.54
C ALA A 121 -6.13 -2.35 12.13
N MET A 122 -5.78 -3.15 11.12
CA MET A 122 -6.21 -2.93 9.74
C MET A 122 -7.72 -2.99 9.58
N SER A 123 -8.38 -3.92 10.28
CA SER A 123 -9.84 -4.03 10.29
C SER A 123 -10.52 -2.80 10.91
N ARG A 124 -9.90 -2.22 11.95
CA ARG A 124 -10.38 -0.97 12.57
C ARG A 124 -10.21 0.23 11.63
N LEU A 125 -9.06 0.35 10.98
CA LEU A 125 -8.79 1.40 9.99
C LEU A 125 -9.82 1.38 8.87
N LYS A 126 -10.11 0.21 8.31
CA LYS A 126 -11.12 0.06 7.25
C LYS A 126 -12.53 0.46 7.72
N LYS A 127 -12.98 -0.05 8.89
CA LYS A 127 -14.34 0.20 9.42
C LYS A 127 -14.60 1.67 9.76
N LYS A 128 -13.58 2.42 10.18
CA LYS A 128 -13.73 3.82 10.57
C LYS A 128 -13.72 4.80 9.39
N GLY A 129 -13.62 4.32 8.15
CA GLY A 129 -13.33 5.20 7.01
C GLY A 129 -11.96 5.87 7.15
N GLY A 130 -11.09 5.27 7.96
CA GLY A 130 -9.81 5.83 8.39
C GLY A 130 -8.71 5.72 7.35
N GLY A 131 -9.00 6.13 6.12
CA GLY A 131 -7.97 6.27 5.12
C GLY A 131 -7.48 4.97 4.46
N VAL A 132 -8.19 3.85 4.61
CA VAL A 132 -7.88 2.59 3.90
C VAL A 132 -9.11 2.14 3.13
N ALA A 133 -9.06 2.19 1.81
CA ALA A 133 -10.13 1.72 0.94
C ALA A 133 -10.25 0.20 0.98
N SER A 134 -9.11 -0.51 1.00
CA SER A 134 -9.05 -1.96 1.13
C SER A 134 -7.98 -2.36 2.13
N ALA A 135 -8.35 -3.07 3.20
CA ALA A 135 -7.41 -3.79 4.04
C ALA A 135 -7.49 -5.27 3.65
N VAL A 136 -6.51 -5.72 2.93
CA VAL A 136 -6.32 -7.14 2.67
C VAL A 136 -5.05 -7.55 3.40
N SER A 137 -5.14 -8.55 4.31
CA SER A 137 -3.96 -9.29 4.65
C SER A 137 -3.63 -10.18 3.45
N ALA A 138 -2.94 -9.63 2.46
CA ALA A 138 -2.20 -10.50 1.62
C ALA A 138 -1.09 -11.07 2.49
N LEU A 139 -1.15 -12.35 2.77
CA LEU A 139 0.01 -13.14 3.11
C LEU A 139 0.92 -13.12 1.86
N ALA A 140 1.47 -11.97 1.56
CA ALA A 140 2.48 -11.82 0.52
C ALA A 140 3.80 -12.26 1.10
N THR A 141 3.88 -13.53 1.45
CA THR A 141 5.15 -14.18 1.72
C THR A 141 5.45 -15.08 0.54
N LEU A 142 6.62 -14.89 -0.02
CA LEU A 142 7.36 -15.81 -0.90
C LEU A 142 7.59 -17.19 -0.25
N MET A 143 6.62 -17.74 0.43
CA MET A 143 6.58 -19.12 0.83
C MET A 143 5.35 -19.75 0.23
N ARG A 144 5.52 -20.83 -0.50
CA ARG A 144 4.51 -21.79 -0.93
C ARG A 144 3.64 -22.26 0.27
N VAL A 145 2.85 -21.38 0.82
CA VAL A 145 1.76 -21.75 1.70
C VAL A 145 0.50 -21.66 0.87
N LYS A 146 -0.05 -22.82 0.56
CA LYS A 146 -1.35 -22.95 -0.11
C LYS A 146 -2.34 -21.99 0.56
N LEU A 147 -2.94 -21.14 -0.26
CA LEU A 147 -4.07 -20.27 0.06
C LEU A 147 -5.25 -21.14 0.56
N TRP A 148 -5.30 -21.43 1.85
CA TRP A 148 -6.34 -22.27 2.47
C TRP A 148 -7.17 -21.53 3.52
N ILE A 149 -7.12 -20.21 3.58
CA ILE A 149 -7.92 -19.43 4.53
C ILE A 149 -8.58 -18.28 3.81
N LEU A 150 -9.57 -18.55 2.98
CA LEU A 150 -10.67 -17.63 2.64
C LEU A 150 -11.78 -18.43 1.95
N ARG A 151 -12.54 -19.18 2.75
CA ARG A 151 -13.95 -19.48 2.50
C ARG A 151 -14.75 -18.97 3.66
#